data_9487a25e785ceb4ab64cabea095dc84d
#
_entry.id   9487a25e785ceb4ab64cabea095dc84d
#
_cell.length_a   1.000
_cell.length_b   1.000
_cell.length_c   1.000
_cell.angle_alpha   90.00
_cell.angle_beta   90.00
_cell.angle_gamma   90.00
#
_symmetry.space_group_name_H-M   'P 1'
#
loop_
_entity.id
_entity.type
_entity.pdbx_description
1 polymer ?
#
loop_
_entity_poly.entity_id
_entity_poly.type
_entity_poly.pdbx_seq_one_letter_code
_entity_poly.pdbx_strand_id
1 'polypeptide(L)'
;PDGSTRKIRSLQIPQSNWQDESPISLACSDIDGVNTYRISINNRHTMGIGRLRLSSAAVKDNWEAEAGWTLRSLIRGQHPEQAKEAFIDPARIIDLSDAMDTKGNLSWNAPEGNWTILRIGHVNTGMKNGPAPAEGTGWECDKFSSEGADAQFAGYIGRLIGPNGPLYGGMLDGMLMDSWECKTQTWTANMEQEFEQLAGYPLRQWLPAIFGYVVKDHETTTRFLRDWRATISSLATEKFFGGMAHNAHANGLTLAFETAFGDILPGDILEYYKYADVPMCEFWRHPSDTFVGSINFKPIKPTASAARLYGILVGNFA
;
A
#
# COMPACT_ATOMS: atom_id res chain seq x y z
N PRO A 1 -23.86 30.49 -23.92
CA PRO A 1 -22.61 29.73 -24.00
C PRO A 1 -21.99 29.97 -25.37
N ASP A 2 -20.81 30.54 -25.40
CA ASP A 2 -20.07 30.95 -26.61
C ASP A 2 -19.36 29.76 -27.29
N GLY A 3 -19.52 28.55 -26.80
CA GLY A 3 -18.86 27.35 -27.30
C GLY A 3 -17.36 27.29 -26.98
N SER A 4 -16.82 28.23 -26.20
CA SER A 4 -15.42 28.22 -25.80
C SER A 4 -15.13 27.05 -24.84
N THR A 5 -13.91 26.53 -24.90
CA THR A 5 -13.43 25.49 -23.99
C THR A 5 -12.26 26.03 -23.16
N ARG A 6 -12.34 25.81 -21.86
CA ARG A 6 -11.25 26.14 -20.96
C ARG A 6 -10.56 24.85 -20.50
N LYS A 7 -9.25 24.79 -20.66
CA LYS A 7 -8.46 23.69 -20.11
C LYS A 7 -8.38 23.79 -18.59
N ILE A 8 -8.91 22.80 -17.90
CA ILE A 8 -8.91 22.73 -16.43
C ILE A 8 -7.59 22.15 -15.95
N ARG A 9 -7.20 21.01 -16.52
CA ARG A 9 -6.04 20.26 -16.05
C ARG A 9 -5.42 19.41 -17.15
N SER A 10 -4.15 19.14 -17.00
CA SER A 10 -3.41 18.16 -17.79
C SER A 10 -2.31 17.59 -16.92
N LEU A 11 -2.17 16.30 -16.93
CA LEU A 11 -1.10 15.61 -16.21
C LEU A 11 -0.74 14.32 -16.91
N GLN A 12 0.43 13.83 -16.62
CA GLN A 12 0.84 12.49 -16.97
C GLN A 12 0.47 11.56 -15.82
N ILE A 13 -0.32 10.54 -16.10
CA ILE A 13 -0.69 9.52 -15.11
C ILE A 13 0.53 8.63 -14.88
N PRO A 14 0.97 8.44 -13.62
CA PRO A 14 2.03 7.51 -13.29
C PRO A 14 1.64 6.10 -13.73
N GLN A 15 2.59 5.38 -14.31
CA GLN A 15 2.38 3.99 -14.67
C GLN A 15 2.28 3.12 -13.41
N SER A 16 1.45 2.09 -13.51
CA SER A 16 1.35 1.01 -12.54
C SER A 16 1.35 -0.30 -13.31
N ASN A 17 2.42 -1.06 -13.21
CA ASN A 17 2.63 -2.20 -14.11
C ASN A 17 2.11 -3.51 -13.56
N TRP A 18 2.02 -3.63 -12.24
CA TRP A 18 1.61 -4.86 -11.58
C TRP A 18 0.12 -4.92 -11.24
N GLN A 19 -0.62 -3.86 -11.57
CA GLN A 19 -2.00 -3.74 -11.17
C GLN A 19 -2.87 -3.29 -12.35
N ASP A 20 -3.44 -4.25 -13.04
CA ASP A 20 -4.58 -3.98 -13.89
C ASP A 20 -5.73 -3.36 -13.07
N GLU A 21 -6.53 -2.53 -13.70
CA GLU A 21 -7.69 -1.86 -13.09
C GLU A 21 -7.33 -0.96 -11.90
N SER A 22 -6.09 -0.47 -11.84
CA SER A 22 -5.63 0.40 -10.77
C SER A 22 -6.35 1.77 -10.84
N PRO A 23 -7.15 2.13 -9.82
CA PRO A 23 -7.88 3.40 -9.84
C PRO A 23 -6.93 4.58 -9.69
N ILE A 24 -7.31 5.71 -10.25
CA ILE A 24 -6.66 7.00 -10.03
C ILE A 24 -7.69 8.11 -9.92
N SER A 25 -7.61 8.87 -8.85
CA SER A 25 -8.42 10.07 -8.65
C SER A 25 -7.63 11.33 -8.92
N LEU A 26 -8.25 12.24 -9.63
CA LEU A 26 -7.65 13.51 -10.02
C LEU A 26 -8.54 14.64 -9.54
N ALA A 27 -8.01 15.47 -8.65
CA ALA A 27 -8.69 16.68 -8.22
C ALA A 27 -8.66 17.74 -9.31
N CYS A 28 -9.74 18.50 -9.40
CA CYS A 28 -9.83 19.67 -10.27
C CYS A 28 -10.22 20.88 -9.42
N SER A 29 -9.85 22.09 -9.88
CA SER A 29 -10.33 23.32 -9.28
C SER A 29 -11.83 23.44 -9.48
N ASP A 30 -12.51 24.06 -8.53
CA ASP A 30 -13.92 24.39 -8.66
C ASP A 30 -14.15 25.34 -9.82
N ILE A 31 -15.23 25.13 -10.55
CA ILE A 31 -15.59 25.97 -11.71
C ILE A 31 -17.09 26.20 -11.67
N ASP A 32 -17.45 27.41 -11.36
CA ASP A 32 -18.85 27.84 -11.36
C ASP A 32 -19.44 27.83 -12.77
N GLY A 33 -20.70 27.42 -12.86
CA GLY A 33 -21.50 27.50 -14.08
C GLY A 33 -21.12 26.51 -15.18
N VAL A 34 -20.18 25.58 -14.95
CA VAL A 34 -19.81 24.54 -15.91
C VAL A 34 -20.59 23.27 -15.64
N ASN A 35 -21.28 22.77 -16.67
CA ASN A 35 -22.07 21.54 -16.63
C ASN A 35 -21.63 20.51 -17.69
N THR A 36 -20.63 20.82 -18.51
CA THR A 36 -20.12 19.93 -19.55
C THR A 36 -18.59 19.86 -19.47
N TYR A 37 -18.09 18.64 -19.41
CA TYR A 37 -16.65 18.38 -19.33
C TYR A 37 -16.20 17.53 -20.51
N ARG A 38 -15.05 17.84 -21.07
CA ARG A 38 -14.37 17.01 -22.07
C ARG A 38 -13.12 16.41 -21.45
N ILE A 39 -13.03 15.08 -21.49
CA ILE A 39 -11.86 14.34 -21.04
C ILE A 39 -11.17 13.79 -22.28
N SER A 40 -9.88 14.12 -22.45
CA SER A 40 -9.03 13.61 -23.52
C SER A 40 -7.92 12.76 -22.92
N ILE A 41 -7.84 11.52 -23.33
CA ILE A 41 -6.83 10.58 -22.88
C ILE A 41 -5.96 10.20 -24.08
N ASN A 42 -4.66 10.47 -23.97
CA ASN A 42 -3.68 10.11 -24.99
C ASN A 42 -2.81 8.97 -24.44
N ASN A 43 -2.76 7.87 -25.15
CA ASN A 43 -1.92 6.74 -24.81
C ASN A 43 -1.25 6.17 -26.06
N ARG A 44 -0.05 5.61 -25.90
CA ARG A 44 0.69 4.98 -27.01
C ARG A 44 0.22 3.56 -27.32
N HIS A 45 -0.45 2.93 -26.36
CA HIS A 45 -0.91 1.55 -26.43
C HIS A 45 -2.42 1.49 -26.20
N THR A 46 -3.04 0.40 -26.64
CA THR A 46 -4.44 0.13 -26.30
C THR A 46 -4.60 0.04 -24.79
N MET A 47 -5.58 0.78 -24.27
CA MET A 47 -5.93 0.74 -22.86
C MET A 47 -7.43 0.58 -22.70
N GLY A 48 -7.82 -0.11 -21.65
CA GLY A 48 -9.20 -0.19 -21.21
C GLY A 48 -9.50 0.86 -20.13
N ILE A 49 -10.72 1.41 -20.17
CA ILE A 49 -11.25 2.25 -19.09
C ILE A 49 -12.42 1.49 -18.50
N GLY A 50 -12.23 0.89 -17.34
CA GLY A 50 -13.27 0.13 -16.66
C GLY A 50 -14.39 1.03 -16.13
N ARG A 51 -14.02 2.21 -15.60
CA ARG A 51 -14.96 3.18 -15.04
C ARG A 51 -14.44 4.60 -15.12
N LEU A 52 -15.32 5.54 -15.45
CA LEU A 52 -15.08 6.97 -15.35
C LEU A 52 -16.18 7.60 -14.48
N ARG A 53 -15.78 8.39 -13.48
CA ARG A 53 -16.71 9.09 -12.58
C ARG A 53 -16.28 10.52 -12.38
N LEU A 54 -17.22 11.44 -12.42
CA LEU A 54 -17.08 12.80 -11.92
C LEU A 54 -17.76 12.91 -10.55
N SER A 55 -17.17 13.65 -9.65
CA SER A 55 -17.70 13.87 -8.30
C SER A 55 -17.47 15.33 -7.91
N SER A 56 -18.42 15.91 -7.18
CA SER A 56 -18.29 17.23 -6.57
C SER A 56 -17.60 17.22 -5.21
N ALA A 57 -17.30 16.04 -4.66
CA ALA A 57 -16.55 15.94 -3.41
C ALA A 57 -15.10 16.41 -3.61
N ALA A 58 -14.59 17.20 -2.69
CA ALA A 58 -13.18 17.52 -2.65
C ALA A 58 -12.36 16.27 -2.37
N VAL A 59 -11.44 15.95 -3.27
CA VAL A 59 -10.57 14.78 -3.17
C VAL A 59 -9.11 15.19 -3.33
N LYS A 60 -8.25 14.41 -2.72
CA LYS A 60 -6.81 14.51 -2.91
C LYS A 60 -6.39 13.79 -4.19
N ASP A 61 -5.45 14.39 -4.94
CA ASP A 61 -4.88 13.76 -6.12
C ASP A 61 -4.19 12.45 -5.80
N ASN A 62 -4.46 11.43 -6.62
CA ASN A 62 -3.79 10.13 -6.54
C ASN A 62 -3.76 9.57 -5.10
N TRP A 63 -4.83 9.84 -4.36
CA TRP A 63 -4.95 9.40 -2.98
C TRP A 63 -4.81 7.89 -2.82
N GLU A 64 -5.18 7.14 -3.84
CA GLU A 64 -5.09 5.69 -3.84
C GLU A 64 -3.64 5.22 -3.63
N ALA A 65 -2.68 5.90 -4.25
CA ALA A 65 -1.26 5.61 -4.03
C ALA A 65 -0.79 6.12 -2.66
N GLU A 66 -1.22 7.31 -2.24
CA GLU A 66 -0.87 7.85 -0.92
C GLU A 66 -1.45 7.05 0.23
N ALA A 67 -2.65 6.50 0.07
CA ALA A 67 -3.29 5.63 1.05
C ALA A 67 -2.83 4.15 0.97
N GLY A 68 -1.96 3.80 0.03
CA GLY A 68 -1.44 2.44 -0.10
C GLY A 68 -2.38 1.44 -0.79
N TRP A 69 -3.42 1.91 -1.49
CA TRP A 69 -4.32 1.05 -2.26
C TRP A 69 -3.72 0.57 -3.57
N THR A 70 -2.74 1.29 -4.07
CA THR A 70 -1.98 0.93 -5.27
C THR A 70 -0.51 1.20 -5.07
N LEU A 71 0.35 0.37 -5.68
CA LEU A 71 1.79 0.59 -5.72
C LEU A 71 2.13 1.38 -6.98
N ARG A 72 2.27 2.68 -6.81
CA ARG A 72 2.47 3.64 -7.90
C ARG A 72 3.22 4.86 -7.39
N SER A 73 3.99 5.49 -8.27
CA SER A 73 4.64 6.76 -7.96
C SER A 73 3.63 7.84 -7.58
N LEU A 74 3.95 8.60 -6.56
CA LEU A 74 3.11 9.72 -6.13
C LEU A 74 3.15 10.85 -7.17
N ILE A 75 2.00 11.44 -7.44
CA ILE A 75 1.91 12.68 -8.19
C ILE A 75 2.41 13.81 -7.29
N ARG A 76 3.52 14.42 -7.68
CA ARG A 76 4.07 15.58 -6.97
C ARG A 76 3.62 16.85 -7.66
N GLY A 77 3.25 17.85 -6.92
CA GLY A 77 2.82 19.14 -7.44
C GLY A 77 1.91 19.88 -6.46
N GLN A 78 1.42 21.03 -6.90
CA GLN A 78 0.43 21.77 -6.14
C GLN A 78 -0.95 21.13 -6.33
N HIS A 79 -1.69 21.01 -5.24
CA HIS A 79 -3.09 20.63 -5.31
C HIS A 79 -3.88 21.72 -6.03
N PRO A 80 -4.86 21.34 -6.86
CA PRO A 80 -5.81 22.32 -7.39
C PRO A 80 -6.51 23.05 -6.25
N GLU A 81 -6.82 24.31 -6.48
CA GLU A 81 -7.63 25.08 -5.55
C GLU A 81 -9.04 24.50 -5.49
N GLN A 82 -9.50 24.22 -4.30
CA GLN A 82 -10.82 23.66 -4.02
C GLN A 82 -11.45 24.48 -2.88
N ALA A 83 -12.78 24.59 -2.91
CA ALA A 83 -13.53 25.31 -1.89
C ALA A 83 -13.33 24.65 -0.51
N LYS A 84 -13.01 25.47 0.50
CA LYS A 84 -12.77 24.98 1.87
C LYS A 84 -14.01 24.34 2.48
N GLU A 85 -15.18 24.79 2.06
CA GLU A 85 -16.49 24.26 2.47
C GLU A 85 -16.73 22.82 2.02
N ALA A 86 -15.97 22.37 1.01
CA ALA A 86 -15.99 20.98 0.55
C ALA A 86 -15.07 20.04 1.37
N PHE A 87 -14.25 20.60 2.27
CA PHE A 87 -13.39 19.81 3.15
C PHE A 87 -14.17 19.32 4.36
N ILE A 88 -13.79 18.14 4.84
CA ILE A 88 -14.38 17.58 6.06
C ILE A 88 -13.79 18.32 7.28
N ASP A 89 -14.66 18.91 8.10
CA ASP A 89 -14.29 19.41 9.42
C ASP A 89 -14.16 18.21 10.39
N PRO A 90 -12.98 17.96 10.97
CA PRO A 90 -12.78 16.86 11.92
C PRO A 90 -13.75 16.89 13.10
N ALA A 91 -14.15 18.09 13.56
CA ALA A 91 -15.09 18.26 14.67
C ALA A 91 -16.52 17.82 14.32
N ARG A 92 -16.82 17.61 13.03
CA ARG A 92 -18.13 17.16 12.55
C ARG A 92 -18.15 15.69 12.15
N ILE A 93 -17.07 14.97 12.36
CA ILE A 93 -17.02 13.51 12.14
C ILE A 93 -17.65 12.83 13.35
N ILE A 94 -18.66 12.02 13.10
CA ILE A 94 -19.36 11.25 14.12
C ILE A 94 -19.09 9.77 13.88
N ASP A 95 -18.53 9.08 14.86
CA ASP A 95 -18.41 7.62 14.83
C ASP A 95 -19.77 7.00 15.15
N LEU A 96 -20.31 6.23 14.22
CA LEU A 96 -21.57 5.53 14.32
C LEU A 96 -21.40 4.01 14.47
N SER A 97 -20.20 3.53 14.78
CA SER A 97 -19.92 2.10 14.88
C SER A 97 -20.82 1.39 15.89
N ASP A 98 -21.07 2.01 17.04
CA ASP A 98 -21.92 1.44 18.08
C ASP A 98 -23.42 1.50 17.75
N ALA A 99 -23.80 2.30 16.76
CA ALA A 99 -25.18 2.40 16.27
C ALA A 99 -25.52 1.36 15.19
N MET A 100 -24.53 0.55 14.80
CA MET A 100 -24.66 -0.51 13.80
C MET A 100 -24.78 -1.87 14.47
N ASP A 101 -25.83 -2.64 14.11
CA ASP A 101 -26.01 -3.99 14.61
C ASP A 101 -25.07 -5.02 13.94
N THR A 102 -25.04 -6.25 14.44
CA THR A 102 -24.20 -7.34 13.91
C THR A 102 -24.59 -7.77 12.48
N LYS A 103 -25.74 -7.36 11.98
CA LYS A 103 -26.18 -7.58 10.59
C LYS A 103 -25.81 -6.42 9.67
N GLY A 104 -25.21 -5.36 10.25
CA GLY A 104 -24.79 -4.17 9.51
C GLY A 104 -25.92 -3.17 9.26
N ASN A 105 -27.03 -3.25 9.99
CA ASN A 105 -28.09 -2.24 9.96
C ASN A 105 -27.70 -1.07 10.89
N LEU A 106 -27.74 0.15 10.35
CA LEU A 106 -27.49 1.37 11.09
C LEU A 106 -28.80 1.98 11.55
N SER A 107 -28.93 2.29 12.85
CA SER A 107 -30.04 3.04 13.42
C SER A 107 -29.50 4.31 14.07
N TRP A 108 -29.75 5.46 13.45
CA TRP A 108 -29.23 6.74 13.88
C TRP A 108 -30.23 7.87 13.65
N ASN A 109 -30.47 8.67 14.68
CA ASN A 109 -31.25 9.91 14.57
C ASN A 109 -30.32 11.04 14.14
N ALA A 110 -30.27 11.29 12.82
CA ALA A 110 -29.40 12.32 12.27
C ALA A 110 -29.82 13.71 12.77
N PRO A 111 -28.89 14.54 13.26
CA PRO A 111 -29.14 15.95 13.48
C PRO A 111 -29.56 16.67 12.19
N GLU A 112 -30.17 17.85 12.30
CA GLU A 112 -30.52 18.66 11.15
C GLU A 112 -29.30 18.96 10.29
N GLY A 113 -29.42 18.84 8.96
CA GLY A 113 -28.35 19.09 7.98
C GLY A 113 -28.21 17.99 6.94
N ASN A 114 -27.20 18.16 6.08
CA ASN A 114 -26.84 17.17 5.06
C ASN A 114 -25.68 16.32 5.59
N TRP A 115 -25.86 15.02 5.57
CA TRP A 115 -24.87 14.06 6.06
C TRP A 115 -24.41 13.09 4.97
N THR A 116 -23.13 12.76 5.01
CA THR A 116 -22.57 11.65 4.22
C THR A 116 -22.20 10.53 5.19
N ILE A 117 -22.77 9.36 4.98
CA ILE A 117 -22.45 8.17 5.76
C ILE A 117 -21.39 7.37 5.01
N LEU A 118 -20.24 7.16 5.64
CA LEU A 118 -19.18 6.30 5.14
C LEU A 118 -19.24 4.98 5.90
N ARG A 119 -19.56 3.89 5.21
CA ARG A 119 -19.43 2.54 5.75
C ARG A 119 -18.08 1.98 5.33
N ILE A 120 -17.21 1.81 6.31
CA ILE A 120 -15.84 1.35 6.10
C ILE A 120 -15.71 -0.05 6.70
N GLY A 121 -15.05 -0.93 5.96
CA GLY A 121 -14.78 -2.30 6.40
C GLY A 121 -13.58 -2.85 5.66
N HIS A 122 -13.12 -4.02 6.09
CA HIS A 122 -12.04 -4.74 5.42
C HIS A 122 -12.52 -6.11 4.95
N VAL A 123 -11.85 -6.60 3.93
CA VAL A 123 -12.06 -7.93 3.35
C VAL A 123 -10.71 -8.57 3.08
N ASN A 124 -10.69 -9.87 2.85
CA ASN A 124 -9.49 -10.56 2.38
C ASN A 124 -9.00 -9.92 1.08
N THR A 125 -7.69 -9.79 0.90
CA THR A 125 -7.07 -9.20 -0.30
C THR A 125 -7.40 -9.98 -1.59
N GLY A 126 -7.83 -11.23 -1.47
CA GLY A 126 -8.07 -12.11 -2.60
C GLY A 126 -6.78 -12.65 -3.24
N MET A 127 -5.62 -12.34 -2.66
CA MET A 127 -4.33 -12.79 -3.19
C MET A 127 -4.00 -14.19 -2.68
N LYS A 128 -3.45 -14.98 -3.58
CA LYS A 128 -2.87 -16.28 -3.28
C LYS A 128 -1.37 -16.22 -3.47
N ASN A 129 -0.65 -17.03 -2.71
CA ASN A 129 0.78 -17.20 -2.89
C ASN A 129 1.08 -17.78 -4.27
N GLY A 130 2.20 -17.40 -4.84
CA GLY A 130 2.66 -17.88 -6.16
C GLY A 130 4.04 -17.35 -6.50
N PRO A 131 4.76 -18.11 -7.35
CA PRO A 131 4.38 -19.42 -7.90
C PRO A 131 4.36 -20.52 -6.86
N ALA A 132 3.35 -21.37 -6.89
CA ALA A 132 3.21 -22.54 -5.99
C ALA A 132 2.54 -23.71 -6.71
N PRO A 133 2.88 -24.97 -6.38
CA PRO A 133 2.11 -26.12 -6.86
C PRO A 133 0.68 -26.08 -6.28
N ALA A 134 -0.23 -26.82 -6.92
CA ALA A 134 -1.65 -26.80 -6.52
C ALA A 134 -1.86 -27.11 -5.03
N GLU A 135 -1.10 -28.07 -4.51
CA GLU A 135 -1.15 -28.51 -3.12
C GLU A 135 -0.59 -27.47 -2.13
N GLY A 136 0.29 -26.58 -2.60
CA GLY A 136 0.90 -25.51 -1.82
C GLY A 136 0.22 -24.16 -2.01
N THR A 137 -0.80 -24.08 -2.88
CA THR A 137 -1.49 -22.81 -3.15
C THR A 137 -2.49 -22.49 -2.03
N GLY A 138 -2.32 -21.34 -1.40
CA GLY A 138 -3.18 -20.84 -0.33
C GLY A 138 -3.34 -19.32 -0.38
N TRP A 139 -4.06 -18.77 0.56
CA TRP A 139 -4.17 -17.33 0.72
C TRP A 139 -2.85 -16.75 1.24
N GLU A 140 -2.49 -15.56 0.76
CA GLU A 140 -1.44 -14.78 1.37
C GLU A 140 -1.75 -14.53 2.85
N CYS A 141 -0.73 -14.65 3.71
CA CYS A 141 -0.88 -14.39 5.14
C CYS A 141 -1.03 -12.89 5.42
N ASP A 142 -1.50 -12.56 6.62
CA ASP A 142 -1.49 -11.18 7.11
C ASP A 142 -0.04 -10.74 7.39
N LYS A 143 0.49 -9.88 6.51
CA LYS A 143 1.85 -9.36 6.60
C LYS A 143 2.01 -8.18 7.56
N PHE A 144 0.94 -7.81 8.26
CA PHE A 144 0.97 -6.80 9.31
C PHE A 144 0.82 -7.41 10.70
N SER A 145 0.92 -8.74 10.82
CA SER A 145 0.90 -9.44 12.09
C SER A 145 2.05 -10.45 12.23
N SER A 146 2.55 -10.62 13.43
CA SER A 146 3.56 -11.65 13.74
C SER A 146 2.99 -13.05 13.57
N GLU A 147 1.71 -13.25 13.89
CA GLU A 147 0.99 -14.51 13.71
C GLU A 147 0.95 -14.91 12.22
N GLY A 148 0.87 -13.92 11.32
CA GLY A 148 0.95 -14.19 9.88
C GLY A 148 2.33 -14.68 9.47
N ALA A 149 3.42 -14.10 9.99
CA ALA A 149 4.78 -14.56 9.78
C ALA A 149 4.99 -15.96 10.34
N ASP A 150 4.49 -16.23 11.56
CA ASP A 150 4.57 -17.53 12.21
C ASP A 150 3.84 -18.60 11.41
N ALA A 151 2.63 -18.30 10.93
CA ALA A 151 1.85 -19.22 10.11
C ALA A 151 2.54 -19.52 8.78
N GLN A 152 3.12 -18.51 8.14
CA GLN A 152 3.87 -18.67 6.89
C GLN A 152 5.11 -19.57 7.11
N PHE A 153 5.89 -19.30 8.14
CA PHE A 153 7.08 -20.09 8.45
C PHE A 153 6.69 -21.54 8.81
N ALA A 154 5.77 -21.73 9.74
CA ALA A 154 5.32 -23.04 10.19
C ALA A 154 4.68 -23.85 9.07
N GLY A 155 3.94 -23.21 8.15
CA GLY A 155 3.25 -23.85 7.03
C GLY A 155 4.16 -24.38 5.94
N TYR A 156 5.37 -23.86 5.82
CA TYR A 156 6.32 -24.24 4.76
C TYR A 156 7.68 -24.68 5.33
N ILE A 157 8.57 -23.75 5.68
CA ILE A 157 9.93 -24.10 6.13
C ILE A 157 9.88 -24.97 7.39
N GLY A 158 9.04 -24.61 8.35
CA GLY A 158 8.87 -25.38 9.58
C GLY A 158 8.47 -26.85 9.34
N ARG A 159 7.70 -27.12 8.28
CA ARG A 159 7.36 -28.51 7.88
C ARG A 159 8.54 -29.24 7.26
N LEU A 160 9.41 -28.55 6.54
CA LEU A 160 10.58 -29.16 5.92
C LEU A 160 11.65 -29.55 6.96
N ILE A 161 11.89 -28.70 7.95
CA ILE A 161 12.93 -28.91 8.98
C ILE A 161 12.42 -29.57 10.26
N GLY A 162 11.11 -29.70 10.43
CA GLY A 162 10.50 -30.33 11.60
C GLY A 162 10.82 -31.83 11.70
N PRO A 163 10.48 -32.50 12.83
CA PRO A 163 10.89 -33.89 13.12
C PRO A 163 10.54 -34.92 12.05
N ASN A 164 9.51 -34.68 11.26
CA ASN A 164 9.09 -35.54 10.15
C ASN A 164 9.36 -34.94 8.79
N GLY A 165 10.08 -33.83 8.73
CA GLY A 165 10.40 -33.13 7.50
C GLY A 165 11.60 -33.73 6.76
N PRO A 166 11.66 -33.57 5.43
CA PRO A 166 12.74 -34.15 4.61
C PRO A 166 14.11 -33.52 4.88
N LEU A 167 14.17 -32.35 5.52
CA LEU A 167 15.39 -31.62 5.84
C LEU A 167 15.67 -31.58 7.36
N TYR A 168 15.08 -32.49 8.10
CA TYR A 168 15.30 -32.65 9.54
C TYR A 168 16.77 -32.92 9.86
N GLY A 169 17.26 -32.39 10.97
CA GLY A 169 18.63 -32.64 11.44
C GLY A 169 19.68 -31.68 10.94
N GLY A 170 19.31 -30.45 10.56
CA GLY A 170 20.25 -29.39 10.22
C GLY A 170 20.80 -29.48 8.79
N MET A 171 20.03 -30.03 7.88
CA MET A 171 20.40 -30.10 6.45
C MET A 171 20.16 -28.77 5.71
N LEU A 172 19.47 -27.82 6.32
CA LEU A 172 19.18 -26.50 5.77
C LEU A 172 19.91 -25.43 6.58
N ASP A 173 20.75 -24.62 5.94
CA ASP A 173 21.53 -23.57 6.57
C ASP A 173 20.88 -22.18 6.47
N GLY A 174 19.96 -22.00 5.53
CA GLY A 174 19.30 -20.72 5.31
C GLY A 174 18.05 -20.81 4.46
N MET A 175 17.33 -19.71 4.39
CA MET A 175 16.15 -19.56 3.55
C MET A 175 16.19 -18.22 2.84
N LEU A 176 15.51 -18.15 1.70
CA LEU A 176 15.32 -16.95 0.90
C LEU A 176 13.87 -16.50 0.97
N MET A 177 13.67 -15.23 1.20
CA MET A 177 12.42 -14.53 0.92
C MET A 177 12.58 -13.72 -0.35
N ASP A 178 11.76 -14.07 -1.32
CA ASP A 178 11.68 -13.42 -2.62
C ASP A 178 10.96 -12.06 -2.52
N SER A 179 10.91 -11.32 -3.62
CA SER A 179 10.34 -9.97 -3.66
C SER A 179 8.87 -9.93 -3.28
N TRP A 180 8.44 -8.78 -2.77
CA TRP A 180 7.03 -8.53 -2.49
C TRP A 180 6.26 -8.35 -3.80
N GLU A 181 5.45 -9.35 -4.19
CA GLU A 181 4.68 -9.34 -5.45
C GLU A 181 3.19 -9.63 -5.24
N CYS A 182 2.72 -9.56 -4.01
CA CYS A 182 1.35 -9.89 -3.63
C CYS A 182 0.39 -8.68 -3.60
N LYS A 183 0.69 -7.62 -4.35
CA LYS A 183 -0.05 -6.35 -4.38
C LYS A 183 -0.01 -5.62 -3.04
N THR A 184 -1.10 -4.98 -2.65
CA THR A 184 -1.16 -4.17 -1.43
C THR A 184 -1.99 -4.83 -0.36
N GLN A 185 -1.58 -4.63 0.88
CA GLN A 185 -2.37 -4.83 2.08
C GLN A 185 -2.49 -3.48 2.78
N THR A 186 -3.66 -3.14 3.29
CA THR A 186 -3.92 -1.85 3.94
C THR A 186 -4.56 -1.97 5.32
N TRP A 187 -4.86 -3.19 5.77
CA TRP A 187 -5.51 -3.41 7.05
C TRP A 187 -5.06 -4.70 7.72
N THR A 188 -5.10 -4.71 9.05
CA THR A 188 -4.95 -5.86 9.92
C THR A 188 -5.91 -5.73 11.12
N ALA A 189 -6.11 -6.80 11.87
CA ALA A 189 -7.06 -6.80 13.00
C ALA A 189 -6.77 -5.69 14.04
N ASN A 190 -5.50 -5.42 14.32
CA ASN A 190 -5.09 -4.45 15.33
C ASN A 190 -4.66 -3.08 14.74
N MET A 191 -5.04 -2.77 13.48
CA MET A 191 -4.57 -1.58 12.77
C MET A 191 -4.77 -0.28 13.54
N GLU A 192 -5.89 -0.10 14.21
CA GLU A 192 -6.17 1.15 14.95
C GLU A 192 -5.18 1.33 16.12
N GLN A 193 -4.90 0.27 16.84
CA GLN A 193 -3.96 0.28 17.97
C GLN A 193 -2.52 0.49 17.49
N GLU A 194 -2.11 -0.21 16.47
CA GLU A 194 -0.78 -0.08 15.87
C GLU A 194 -0.55 1.33 15.31
N PHE A 195 -1.56 1.89 14.63
CA PHE A 195 -1.48 3.27 14.16
C PHE A 195 -1.34 4.26 15.31
N GLU A 196 -2.17 4.13 16.36
CA GLU A 196 -2.14 5.04 17.51
C GLU A 196 -0.79 4.95 18.24
N GLN A 197 -0.21 3.76 18.36
CA GLN A 197 1.13 3.58 18.95
C GLN A 197 2.24 4.25 18.14
N LEU A 198 2.17 4.16 16.81
CA LEU A 198 3.20 4.68 15.92
C LEU A 198 3.04 6.18 15.61
N ALA A 199 1.81 6.63 15.40
CA ALA A 199 1.51 8.00 15.02
C ALA A 199 1.21 8.93 16.21
N GLY A 200 0.80 8.38 17.36
CA GLY A 200 0.51 9.14 18.58
C GLY A 200 -0.88 9.77 18.64
N TYR A 201 -1.78 9.37 17.77
CA TYR A 201 -3.17 9.85 17.75
C TYR A 201 -4.13 8.80 17.17
N PRO A 202 -5.45 8.83 17.52
CA PRO A 202 -6.39 7.81 17.08
C PRO A 202 -6.68 7.89 15.57
N LEU A 203 -6.86 6.71 14.95
CA LEU A 203 -7.07 6.56 13.50
C LEU A 203 -8.47 6.99 13.05
N ARG A 204 -9.53 6.64 13.80
CA ARG A 204 -10.92 6.64 13.31
C ARG A 204 -11.39 7.95 12.69
N GLN A 205 -11.07 9.08 13.31
CA GLN A 205 -11.42 10.39 12.74
C GLN A 205 -10.75 10.73 11.42
N TRP A 206 -9.70 9.98 11.04
CA TRP A 206 -8.94 10.18 9.80
C TRP A 206 -9.28 9.18 8.71
N LEU A 207 -10.09 8.15 9.01
CA LEU A 207 -10.49 7.13 8.03
C LEU A 207 -11.03 7.71 6.71
N PRO A 208 -11.79 8.82 6.67
CA PRO A 208 -12.22 9.41 5.41
C PRO A 208 -11.04 9.76 4.48
N ALA A 209 -9.88 10.13 5.03
CA ALA A 209 -8.71 10.51 4.24
C ALA A 209 -8.07 9.34 3.48
N ILE A 210 -8.14 8.11 4.00
CA ILE A 210 -7.66 6.92 3.27
C ILE A 210 -8.56 6.52 2.09
N PHE A 211 -9.72 7.17 1.98
CA PHE A 211 -10.64 7.09 0.84
C PHE A 211 -10.64 8.37 0.00
N GLY A 212 -9.64 9.22 0.20
CA GLY A 212 -9.36 10.38 -0.64
C GLY A 212 -10.02 11.67 -0.21
N TYR A 213 -10.87 11.68 0.80
CA TYR A 213 -11.46 12.93 1.29
C TYR A 213 -10.42 13.85 1.91
N VAL A 214 -10.57 15.14 1.70
CA VAL A 214 -9.74 16.14 2.36
C VAL A 214 -10.32 16.43 3.73
N VAL A 215 -9.57 16.06 4.77
CA VAL A 215 -9.94 16.32 6.18
C VAL A 215 -9.17 17.53 6.68
N LYS A 216 -9.87 18.54 7.14
CA LYS A 216 -9.40 19.87 7.55
C LYS A 216 -8.82 20.68 6.40
N ASP A 217 -7.73 20.24 5.80
CA ASP A 217 -7.04 20.84 4.66
C ASP A 217 -6.11 19.84 3.98
N HIS A 218 -5.58 20.20 2.81
CA HIS A 218 -4.68 19.33 2.05
C HIS A 218 -3.36 19.03 2.77
N GLU A 219 -2.83 19.97 3.52
CA GLU A 219 -1.56 19.79 4.23
C GLU A 219 -1.73 18.80 5.37
N THR A 220 -2.77 18.98 6.19
CA THR A 220 -3.08 18.08 7.30
C THR A 220 -3.41 16.67 6.80
N THR A 221 -4.21 16.56 5.73
CA THR A 221 -4.51 15.26 5.09
C THR A 221 -3.24 14.58 4.57
N THR A 222 -2.31 15.34 3.97
CA THR A 222 -1.03 14.80 3.50
C THR A 222 -0.16 14.29 4.65
N ARG A 223 -0.12 15.01 5.77
CA ARG A 223 0.63 14.57 6.96
C ARG A 223 0.05 13.26 7.50
N PHE A 224 -1.27 13.20 7.65
CA PHE A 224 -1.93 11.95 8.05
C PHE A 224 -1.61 10.79 7.11
N LEU A 225 -1.70 10.98 5.79
CA LEU A 225 -1.40 9.92 4.82
C LEU A 225 0.08 9.48 4.86
N ARG A 226 1.00 10.36 5.24
CA ARG A 226 2.40 9.97 5.51
C ARG A 226 2.51 9.09 6.74
N ASP A 227 1.85 9.46 7.83
CA ASP A 227 1.84 8.68 9.08
C ASP A 227 1.18 7.31 8.84
N TRP A 228 0.10 7.28 8.06
CA TRP A 228 -0.54 6.06 7.60
C TRP A 228 0.42 5.15 6.80
N ARG A 229 1.14 5.71 5.83
CA ARG A 229 2.13 4.95 5.04
C ARG A 229 3.33 4.51 5.89
N ALA A 230 3.77 5.33 6.82
CA ALA A 230 4.83 4.95 7.77
C ALA A 230 4.38 3.79 8.66
N THR A 231 3.11 3.79 9.10
CA THR A 231 2.54 2.67 9.85
C THR A 231 2.54 1.39 9.02
N ILE A 232 2.06 1.42 7.78
CA ILE A 232 2.07 0.26 6.86
C ILE A 232 3.51 -0.26 6.67
N SER A 233 4.47 0.64 6.41
CA SER A 233 5.88 0.29 6.25
C SER A 233 6.45 -0.39 7.49
N SER A 234 6.20 0.20 8.66
CA SER A 234 6.65 -0.34 9.94
C SER A 234 6.05 -1.71 10.24
N LEU A 235 4.75 -1.88 10.02
CA LEU A 235 4.10 -3.17 10.24
C LEU A 235 4.65 -4.26 9.33
N ALA A 236 4.81 -3.98 8.04
CA ALA A 236 5.43 -4.92 7.12
C ALA A 236 6.85 -5.30 7.57
N THR A 237 7.65 -4.30 7.92
CA THR A 237 9.05 -4.51 8.33
C THR A 237 9.15 -5.26 9.65
N GLU A 238 8.47 -4.78 10.70
CA GLU A 238 8.65 -5.31 12.05
C GLU A 238 7.90 -6.63 12.26
N LYS A 239 6.65 -6.72 11.77
CA LYS A 239 5.81 -7.89 12.04
C LYS A 239 6.12 -9.03 11.07
N PHE A 240 6.22 -8.76 9.75
CA PHE A 240 6.43 -9.82 8.78
C PHE A 240 7.91 -10.14 8.58
N PHE A 241 8.71 -9.19 8.12
CA PHE A 241 10.13 -9.46 7.85
C PHE A 241 10.90 -9.73 9.12
N GLY A 242 10.66 -8.96 10.19
CA GLY A 242 11.21 -9.21 11.51
C GLY A 242 10.73 -10.52 12.11
N GLY A 243 9.45 -10.87 11.97
CA GLY A 243 8.89 -12.15 12.41
C GLY A 243 9.50 -13.35 11.66
N MET A 244 9.66 -13.24 10.34
CA MET A 244 10.33 -14.28 9.55
C MET A 244 11.80 -14.46 9.95
N ALA A 245 12.52 -13.36 10.19
CA ALA A 245 13.91 -13.41 10.68
C ALA A 245 13.98 -14.07 12.05
N HIS A 246 13.09 -13.70 12.97
CA HIS A 246 13.00 -14.34 14.28
C HIS A 246 12.82 -15.85 14.17
N ASN A 247 11.87 -16.29 13.34
CA ASN A 247 11.61 -17.70 13.11
C ASN A 247 12.81 -18.44 12.48
N ALA A 248 13.47 -17.81 11.49
CA ALA A 248 14.66 -18.37 10.88
C ALA A 248 15.79 -18.56 11.91
N HIS A 249 16.12 -17.50 12.64
CA HIS A 249 17.19 -17.52 13.63
C HIS A 249 16.90 -18.49 14.79
N ALA A 250 15.66 -18.57 15.25
CA ALA A 250 15.26 -19.54 16.28
C ALA A 250 15.46 -21.01 15.85
N ASN A 251 15.54 -21.25 14.55
CA ASN A 251 15.80 -22.58 13.95
C ASN A 251 17.23 -22.70 13.38
N GLY A 252 18.14 -21.77 13.66
CA GLY A 252 19.53 -21.80 13.23
C GLY A 252 19.72 -21.52 11.74
N LEU A 253 18.73 -20.89 11.07
CA LEU A 253 18.80 -20.55 9.66
C LEU A 253 19.22 -19.11 9.47
N THR A 254 20.02 -18.84 8.44
CA THR A 254 20.24 -17.49 7.90
C THR A 254 19.04 -17.10 7.01
N LEU A 255 18.75 -15.79 6.95
CA LEU A 255 17.65 -15.29 6.14
C LEU A 255 18.16 -14.29 5.09
N ALA A 256 17.98 -14.61 3.82
CA ALA A 256 18.22 -13.72 2.71
C ALA A 256 16.89 -13.06 2.28
N PHE A 257 16.91 -11.74 2.07
CA PHE A 257 15.81 -10.98 1.48
C PHE A 257 16.20 -10.48 0.10
N GLU A 258 15.31 -10.71 -0.84
CA GLU A 258 15.42 -10.22 -2.20
C GLU A 258 14.37 -9.14 -2.49
N THR A 259 14.69 -8.16 -3.31
CA THR A 259 13.71 -7.26 -3.92
C THR A 259 14.04 -6.96 -5.37
N ALA A 260 13.00 -7.02 -6.21
CA ALA A 260 13.12 -6.71 -7.63
C ALA A 260 13.14 -5.19 -7.87
N PHE A 261 12.25 -4.45 -7.21
CA PHE A 261 12.05 -3.01 -7.42
C PHE A 261 11.53 -2.32 -6.16
N GLY A 262 11.89 -1.04 -6.02
CA GLY A 262 11.41 -0.22 -4.92
C GLY A 262 9.94 0.18 -5.00
N ASP A 263 9.32 0.10 -6.17
CA ASP A 263 7.92 0.49 -6.38
C ASP A 263 6.91 -0.64 -6.20
N ILE A 264 7.35 -1.87 -5.99
CA ILE A 264 6.46 -2.99 -5.62
C ILE A 264 6.37 -3.22 -4.12
N LEU A 265 7.32 -2.72 -3.34
CA LEU A 265 7.31 -2.81 -1.89
C LEU A 265 6.43 -1.69 -1.29
N PRO A 266 5.50 -1.99 -0.39
CA PRO A 266 4.65 -0.96 0.24
C PRO A 266 5.34 -0.17 1.35
N GLY A 267 6.66 -0.24 1.48
CA GLY A 267 7.44 0.33 2.56
C GLY A 267 8.75 0.99 2.14
N ASP A 268 9.55 1.36 3.14
CA ASP A 268 10.89 1.89 2.95
C ASP A 268 11.87 0.75 2.64
N ILE A 269 12.57 0.87 1.51
CA ILE A 269 13.49 -0.18 1.04
C ILE A 269 14.71 -0.34 1.95
N LEU A 270 15.14 0.70 2.66
CA LEU A 270 16.24 0.59 3.60
C LEU A 270 15.79 -0.17 4.85
N GLU A 271 14.60 0.16 5.37
CA GLU A 271 14.02 -0.55 6.51
C GLU A 271 13.69 -2.01 6.18
N TYR A 272 13.29 -2.30 4.94
CA TYR A 272 13.03 -3.65 4.45
C TYR A 272 14.17 -4.62 4.77
N TYR A 273 15.41 -4.18 4.55
CA TYR A 273 16.59 -5.02 4.77
C TYR A 273 17.10 -5.07 6.23
N LYS A 274 16.46 -4.36 7.15
CA LYS A 274 16.90 -4.27 8.56
C LYS A 274 17.11 -5.64 9.21
N TYR A 275 16.31 -6.61 8.84
CA TYR A 275 16.31 -7.96 9.40
C TYR A 275 16.98 -9.01 8.50
N ALA A 276 17.49 -8.63 7.35
CA ALA A 276 18.15 -9.56 6.45
C ALA A 276 19.57 -9.89 6.94
N ASP A 277 19.92 -11.17 6.98
CA ASP A 277 21.33 -11.57 7.14
C ASP A 277 22.08 -11.36 5.84
N VAL A 278 21.40 -11.57 4.70
CA VAL A 278 21.93 -11.37 3.36
C VAL A 278 20.94 -10.53 2.54
N PRO A 279 21.10 -9.21 2.49
CA PRO A 279 20.30 -8.37 1.61
C PRO A 279 20.67 -8.62 0.15
N MET A 280 19.65 -8.94 -0.65
CA MET A 280 19.79 -9.31 -2.05
C MET A 280 18.93 -8.42 -2.94
N CYS A 281 19.27 -8.34 -4.22
CA CYS A 281 18.47 -7.63 -5.19
C CYS A 281 18.66 -8.20 -6.58
N GLU A 282 17.65 -8.01 -7.42
CA GLU A 282 17.76 -8.28 -8.84
C GLU A 282 18.46 -7.13 -9.57
N PHE A 283 19.20 -7.46 -10.62
CA PHE A 283 19.56 -6.50 -11.63
C PHE A 283 19.30 -7.08 -13.03
N TRP A 284 18.61 -6.30 -13.84
CA TRP A 284 18.23 -6.73 -15.17
C TRP A 284 18.95 -5.91 -16.24
N ARG A 285 19.43 -6.59 -17.29
CA ARG A 285 20.01 -5.94 -18.46
C ARG A 285 18.91 -5.58 -19.45
N HIS A 286 18.01 -4.68 -19.08
CA HIS A 286 16.98 -4.17 -19.97
C HIS A 286 17.11 -2.66 -20.18
N PRO A 287 16.69 -2.14 -21.34
CA PRO A 287 16.46 -0.72 -21.51
C PRO A 287 15.45 -0.28 -20.43
N SER A 288 15.77 0.80 -19.73
CA SER A 288 15.01 1.30 -18.57
C SER A 288 13.57 1.67 -18.89
N ASP A 289 13.26 1.93 -20.15
CA ASP A 289 11.95 2.35 -20.65
C ASP A 289 10.98 1.17 -20.89
N THR A 290 11.47 -0.06 -20.86
CA THR A 290 10.67 -1.27 -21.08
C THR A 290 10.39 -2.04 -19.79
N PHE A 291 10.98 -1.61 -18.68
CA PHE A 291 10.85 -2.31 -17.42
C PHE A 291 9.77 -1.71 -16.50
N VAL A 292 9.28 -2.56 -15.60
CA VAL A 292 8.24 -2.24 -14.63
C VAL A 292 8.53 -0.94 -13.88
N GLY A 293 7.59 -0.03 -13.91
CA GLY A 293 7.77 1.29 -13.34
C GLY A 293 8.63 2.19 -14.24
N SER A 294 8.16 3.35 -14.51
CA SER A 294 8.87 4.39 -15.27
C SER A 294 10.15 4.90 -14.57
N ILE A 295 10.54 4.27 -13.47
CA ILE A 295 11.65 4.68 -12.65
C ILE A 295 12.85 3.83 -13.04
N ASN A 296 13.92 4.48 -13.46
CA ASN A 296 15.25 3.88 -13.61
C ASN A 296 15.81 3.45 -12.23
N PHE A 297 14.96 2.84 -11.43
CA PHE A 297 15.31 2.47 -10.09
C PHE A 297 15.87 1.04 -10.11
N LYS A 298 17.17 0.95 -9.93
CA LYS A 298 17.85 -0.31 -9.72
C LYS A 298 18.04 -0.51 -8.20
N PRO A 299 17.57 -1.60 -7.62
CA PRO A 299 17.64 -1.81 -6.18
C PRO A 299 19.07 -2.04 -5.65
N ILE A 300 20.07 -2.14 -6.52
CA ILE A 300 21.48 -2.36 -6.14
C ILE A 300 22.01 -1.34 -5.14
N LYS A 301 21.81 -0.03 -5.39
CA LYS A 301 22.31 1.01 -4.48
C LYS A 301 21.59 1.01 -3.12
N PRO A 302 20.25 0.97 -3.07
CA PRO A 302 19.52 0.82 -1.82
C PRO A 302 19.94 -0.42 -1.02
N THR A 303 20.07 -1.57 -1.67
CA THR A 303 20.53 -2.81 -1.04
C THR A 303 21.94 -2.67 -0.43
N ALA A 304 22.90 -2.16 -1.21
CA ALA A 304 24.25 -1.90 -0.74
C ALA A 304 24.30 -0.83 0.36
N SER A 305 23.41 0.15 0.32
CA SER A 305 23.30 1.19 1.36
C SER A 305 22.74 0.61 2.66
N ALA A 306 21.70 -0.22 2.56
CA ALA A 306 21.13 -0.92 3.72
C ALA A 306 22.16 -1.86 4.36
N ALA A 307 22.86 -2.65 3.56
CA ALA A 307 23.92 -3.52 4.05
C ALA A 307 24.99 -2.75 4.84
N ARG A 308 25.41 -1.58 4.34
CA ARG A 308 26.34 -0.70 5.09
C ARG A 308 25.72 -0.13 6.35
N LEU A 309 24.47 0.32 6.28
CA LEU A 309 23.78 0.93 7.40
C LEU A 309 23.64 -0.05 8.56
N TYR A 310 23.31 -1.28 8.24
CA TYR A 310 23.09 -2.34 9.25
C TYR A 310 24.31 -3.24 9.48
N GLY A 311 25.42 -3.01 8.80
CA GLY A 311 26.65 -3.80 8.98
C GLY A 311 26.57 -5.24 8.48
N ILE A 312 25.80 -5.48 7.41
CA ILE A 312 25.47 -6.81 6.90
C ILE A 312 26.28 -7.11 5.62
N LEU A 313 26.49 -8.39 5.32
CA LEU A 313 27.09 -8.83 4.06
C LEU A 313 26.09 -8.65 2.91
N VAL A 314 26.58 -8.31 1.72
CA VAL A 314 25.74 -8.14 0.52
C VAL A 314 25.82 -9.40 -0.34
N GLY A 315 24.67 -10.01 -0.60
CA GLY A 315 24.50 -11.03 -1.63
C GLY A 315 23.91 -10.41 -2.90
N ASN A 316 24.50 -10.72 -4.04
CA ASN A 316 23.98 -10.31 -5.34
C ASN A 316 23.50 -11.55 -6.10
N PHE A 317 22.26 -11.48 -6.64
CA PHE A 317 21.78 -12.41 -7.64
C PHE A 317 21.79 -11.74 -9.01
N ALA A 318 22.22 -12.49 -9.99
CA ALA A 318 22.13 -12.15 -11.41
C ALA A 318 21.09 -13.03 -12.09
#